data_e00192b9817c1358b11c7be91f15f0ba
#
_entry.id   e00192b9817c1358b11c7be91f15f0ba
#
_cell.length_a   1.000
_cell.length_b   1.000
_cell.length_c   1.000
_cell.angle_alpha   90.00
_cell.angle_beta   90.00
_cell.angle_gamma   90.00
#
_symmetry.space_group_name_H-M   'P 1'
#
loop_
_entity.id
_entity.type
_entity.pdbx_description
1 polymer ?
#
loop_
_entity_poly.entity_id
_entity_poly.type
_entity_poly.pdbx_seq_one_letter_code
_entity_poly.pdbx_strand_id
1 'polypeptide(L)'
;MRLVVATLIWGAMAVAVYAAPGQCTVTGYDTFDCDVALDGGGLTFGLPDGRIFAFALAEDGVGTGYLIAADGAPGTRPEELHGLTAVDGKPGCWAREDEFQFCVLIEQ
;
A
#
# COMPACT_ATOMS: atom_id res chain seq x y z
N MET A 1 -17.12 -39.58 5.97
CA MET A 1 -17.69 -38.83 5.61
C MET A 1 -17.66 -37.61 6.27
N ARG A 2 -18.14 -37.41 7.16
CA ARG A 2 -18.20 -36.24 7.67
C ARG A 2 -16.97 -35.65 8.01
N LEU A 3 -15.98 -36.29 8.19
CA LEU A 3 -14.83 -35.76 8.54
C LEU A 3 -14.31 -34.85 7.63
N VAL A 4 -14.61 -34.96 6.50
CA VAL A 4 -14.18 -34.13 5.52
C VAL A 4 -14.36 -32.73 5.81
N VAL A 5 -15.34 -32.50 6.46
CA VAL A 5 -15.64 -31.18 6.79
C VAL A 5 -14.54 -30.48 7.45
N ALA A 6 -13.92 -31.16 8.27
CA ALA A 6 -12.89 -30.53 9.06
C ALA A 6 -11.87 -29.96 8.17
N THR A 7 -11.69 -30.53 7.07
CA THR A 7 -10.70 -30.09 6.21
C THR A 7 -10.91 -28.72 5.75
N LEU A 8 -12.10 -28.38 5.60
CA LEU A 8 -12.37 -27.11 5.08
C LEU A 8 -11.98 -26.07 5.98
N ILE A 9 -12.11 -26.34 7.17
CA ILE A 9 -11.85 -25.39 8.12
C ILE A 9 -10.57 -24.73 8.03
N TRP A 10 -9.53 -25.44 7.86
CA TRP A 10 -8.33 -24.76 7.93
C TRP A 10 -8.00 -23.97 6.71
N GLY A 11 -8.81 -24.08 5.74
CA GLY A 11 -8.62 -23.21 4.63
C GLY A 11 -8.79 -21.80 5.09
N ALA A 12 -9.52 -21.62 6.14
CA ALA A 12 -9.80 -20.28 6.56
C ALA A 12 -8.62 -19.69 7.28
N MET A 13 -7.63 -20.46 7.51
CA MET A 13 -6.51 -19.95 8.22
C MET A 13 -5.61 -19.18 7.32
N ALA A 14 -5.84 -19.20 6.06
CA ALA A 14 -5.01 -18.49 5.16
C ALA A 14 -5.05 -17.00 5.50
N VAL A 15 -3.93 -16.38 5.54
CA VAL A 15 -3.84 -14.99 5.82
C VAL A 15 -4.44 -14.24 4.67
N ALA A 16 -5.33 -13.37 4.98
CA ALA A 16 -5.98 -12.62 3.95
C ALA A 16 -5.19 -11.40 3.60
N VAL A 17 -4.63 -11.41 2.42
CA VAL A 17 -4.06 -10.23 1.85
C VAL A 17 -4.95 -9.95 0.70
N TYR A 18 -5.64 -8.83 0.71
CA TYR A 18 -6.44 -8.58 -0.45
C TYR A 18 -6.01 -7.39 -1.20
N ALA A 19 -6.15 -7.47 -2.55
CA ALA A 19 -5.95 -6.33 -3.41
C ALA A 19 -7.32 -5.74 -3.70
N ALA A 20 -7.47 -4.47 -3.49
CA ALA A 20 -8.72 -3.78 -3.74
C ALA A 20 -8.50 -2.75 -4.84
N PRO A 21 -9.40 -2.67 -5.82
CA PRO A 21 -9.23 -1.68 -6.87
C PRO A 21 -9.48 -0.28 -6.32
N GLY A 22 -8.78 0.69 -6.86
CA GLY A 22 -8.92 2.05 -6.41
C GLY A 22 -8.28 3.03 -7.36
N GLN A 23 -8.21 4.29 -6.92
CA GLN A 23 -7.56 5.35 -7.64
C GLN A 23 -6.42 5.87 -6.78
N CYS A 24 -5.24 5.96 -7.35
CA CYS A 24 -4.08 6.43 -6.63
C CYS A 24 -3.53 7.70 -7.25
N THR A 25 -3.05 8.59 -6.41
CA THR A 25 -2.39 9.81 -6.85
C THR A 25 -1.08 9.90 -6.10
N VAL A 26 0.01 10.08 -6.80
CA VAL A 26 1.33 10.18 -6.19
C VAL A 26 2.05 11.35 -6.83
N THR A 27 2.79 12.11 -6.04
CA THR A 27 3.54 13.26 -6.56
C THR A 27 4.41 12.80 -7.73
N GLY A 28 4.30 13.50 -8.82
CA GLY A 28 5.05 13.17 -10.03
C GLY A 28 4.30 12.32 -11.03
N TYR A 29 3.11 11.85 -10.68
CA TYR A 29 2.30 11.03 -11.57
C TYR A 29 0.89 11.59 -11.67
N ASP A 30 0.24 11.34 -12.81
CA ASP A 30 -1.18 11.67 -12.92
C ASP A 30 -1.95 10.60 -12.16
N THR A 31 -3.18 10.89 -11.79
CA THR A 31 -4.02 9.92 -11.10
C THR A 31 -4.17 8.68 -11.96
N PHE A 32 -4.06 7.53 -11.35
CA PHE A 32 -4.10 6.26 -12.07
C PHE A 32 -4.89 5.20 -11.32
N ASP A 33 -5.36 4.21 -12.05
CA ASP A 33 -6.04 3.07 -11.44
C ASP A 33 -4.98 2.22 -10.76
N CYS A 34 -5.28 1.75 -9.58
CA CYS A 34 -4.32 0.95 -8.83
C CYS A 34 -5.01 -0.19 -8.12
N ASP A 35 -4.29 -1.27 -7.89
CA ASP A 35 -4.77 -2.36 -7.06
C ASP A 35 -3.98 -2.25 -5.76
N VAL A 36 -4.68 -2.00 -4.68
CA VAL A 36 -4.05 -1.73 -3.41
C VAL A 36 -4.07 -2.97 -2.54
N ALA A 37 -2.89 -3.45 -2.17
CA ALA A 37 -2.78 -4.58 -1.26
C ALA A 37 -2.73 -4.02 0.16
N LEU A 38 -3.67 -4.42 0.97
CA LEU A 38 -3.74 -3.96 2.35
C LEU A 38 -3.20 -5.06 3.26
N ASP A 39 -2.30 -4.68 4.14
CA ASP A 39 -1.63 -5.66 4.98
C ASP A 39 -1.35 -5.05 6.34
N GLY A 40 -2.23 -5.29 7.26
CA GLY A 40 -2.00 -4.99 8.68
C GLY A 40 -1.37 -3.66 9.04
N GLY A 41 -1.92 -2.57 8.64
CA GLY A 41 -1.37 -1.27 8.98
C GLY A 41 -0.57 -0.64 7.87
N GLY A 42 -0.49 -1.32 6.72
CA GLY A 42 0.22 -0.78 5.58
C GLY A 42 -0.51 -1.03 4.29
N LEU A 43 0.00 -0.49 3.22
CA LEU A 43 -0.55 -0.72 1.90
C LEU A 43 0.54 -0.69 0.85
N THR A 44 0.29 -1.32 -0.27
CA THR A 44 1.26 -1.40 -1.35
C THR A 44 0.51 -1.35 -2.68
N PHE A 45 1.04 -0.64 -3.63
CA PHE A 45 0.47 -0.64 -4.97
C PHE A 45 1.55 -0.36 -6.01
N GLY A 46 1.29 -0.75 -7.24
CA GLY A 46 2.23 -0.51 -8.33
C GLY A 46 2.06 0.88 -8.92
N LEU A 47 3.15 1.47 -9.33
CA LEU A 47 3.14 2.77 -10.01
C LEU A 47 3.12 2.54 -11.52
N PRO A 48 2.66 3.52 -12.30
CA PRO A 48 2.57 3.36 -13.75
C PRO A 48 3.87 3.01 -14.44
N ASP A 49 4.99 3.38 -13.86
CA ASP A 49 6.29 3.09 -14.47
C ASP A 49 6.87 1.74 -14.04
N GLY A 50 6.11 0.96 -13.29
CA GLY A 50 6.56 -0.36 -12.85
C GLY A 50 7.20 -0.40 -11.47
N ARG A 51 7.47 0.75 -10.90
CA ARG A 51 7.98 0.75 -9.53
C ARG A 51 6.85 0.42 -8.58
N ILE A 52 7.17 0.12 -7.36
CA ILE A 52 6.18 -0.21 -6.34
C ILE A 52 6.28 0.79 -5.21
N PHE A 53 5.13 1.24 -4.73
CA PHE A 53 5.09 2.11 -3.55
C PHE A 53 4.49 1.34 -2.39
N ALA A 54 5.15 1.35 -1.26
CA ALA A 54 4.66 0.71 -0.06
C ALA A 54 4.61 1.75 1.06
N PHE A 55 3.61 1.65 1.91
CA PHE A 55 3.44 2.58 3.02
C PHE A 55 3.14 1.78 4.28
N ALA A 56 3.78 2.12 5.37
CA ALA A 56 3.54 1.46 6.65
C ALA A 56 3.49 2.49 7.76
N LEU A 57 2.58 2.32 8.70
CA LEU A 57 2.51 3.19 9.85
C LEU A 57 3.66 2.86 10.78
N ALA A 58 4.42 3.86 11.17
CA ALA A 58 5.56 3.68 12.05
C ALA A 58 5.22 4.02 13.49
N GLU A 59 4.41 5.07 13.69
CA GLU A 59 3.93 5.43 15.00
C GLU A 59 2.61 6.13 14.82
N ASP A 60 1.99 6.58 15.89
CA ASP A 60 0.66 7.18 15.80
C ASP A 60 0.65 8.34 14.84
N GLY A 61 -0.14 8.19 13.79
CA GLY A 61 -0.33 9.26 12.84
C GLY A 61 0.84 9.55 11.91
N VAL A 62 1.91 8.76 11.99
CA VAL A 62 3.07 8.98 11.15
C VAL A 62 3.46 7.69 10.46
N GLY A 63 3.72 7.74 9.19
CA GLY A 63 4.12 6.56 8.43
C GLY A 63 5.34 6.80 7.58
N THR A 64 5.83 5.73 6.99
CA THR A 64 6.99 5.77 6.10
C THR A 64 6.60 5.15 4.76
N GLY A 65 6.95 5.82 3.69
CA GLY A 65 6.74 5.31 2.35
C GLY A 65 8.04 4.76 1.79
N TYR A 66 7.93 3.78 0.91
CA TYR A 66 9.08 3.17 0.26
C TYR A 66 8.83 3.10 -1.23
N LEU A 67 9.78 3.60 -2.01
CA LEU A 67 9.70 3.48 -3.46
C LEU A 67 10.69 2.39 -3.87
N ILE A 68 10.16 1.32 -4.42
CA ILE A 68 10.95 0.14 -4.77
C ILE A 68 11.13 0.08 -6.27
N ALA A 69 12.36 -0.08 -6.70
CA ALA A 69 12.67 -0.10 -8.13
C ALA A 69 12.01 -1.27 -8.85
N ALA A 70 11.64 -1.05 -10.09
CA ALA A 70 10.93 -2.04 -10.87
C ALA A 70 11.71 -3.32 -11.07
N ASP A 71 13.02 -3.23 -11.26
CA ASP A 71 13.80 -4.41 -11.54
C ASP A 71 14.22 -5.18 -10.29
N GLY A 72 14.17 -4.54 -9.14
CA GLY A 72 14.49 -5.24 -7.90
C GLY A 72 15.89 -5.84 -7.87
N ALA A 73 16.84 -5.20 -8.51
CA ALA A 73 18.20 -5.75 -8.57
C ALA A 73 18.77 -5.95 -7.18
N PRO A 74 19.51 -7.03 -6.96
CA PRO A 74 20.11 -7.29 -5.66
C PRO A 74 20.97 -6.12 -5.20
N GLY A 75 20.84 -5.75 -3.95
CA GLY A 75 21.62 -4.66 -3.42
C GLY A 75 20.98 -3.30 -3.59
N THR A 76 19.90 -3.22 -4.35
CA THR A 76 19.20 -1.97 -4.52
C THR A 76 18.33 -1.72 -3.29
N ARG A 77 18.44 -0.55 -2.73
CA ARG A 77 17.63 -0.19 -1.58
C ARG A 77 16.44 0.62 -2.01
N PRO A 78 15.29 0.44 -1.37
CA PRO A 78 14.14 1.30 -1.64
C PRO A 78 14.47 2.71 -1.17
N GLU A 79 13.89 3.69 -1.83
CA GLU A 79 13.97 5.06 -1.37
C GLU A 79 12.97 5.20 -0.23
N GLU A 80 13.39 5.74 0.89
CA GLU A 80 12.51 5.86 2.06
C GLU A 80 12.04 7.28 2.24
N LEU A 81 10.75 7.42 2.50
CA LEU A 81 10.14 8.72 2.71
C LEU A 81 9.53 8.72 4.11
N HIS A 82 10.29 9.24 5.06
CA HIS A 82 9.86 9.25 6.45
C HIS A 82 8.98 10.45 6.76
N GLY A 83 8.21 10.34 7.80
CA GLY A 83 7.43 11.48 8.27
C GLY A 83 6.18 11.82 7.50
N LEU A 84 5.55 10.82 6.88
CA LEU A 84 4.30 11.05 6.18
C LEU A 84 3.16 11.13 7.19
N THR A 85 2.36 12.18 7.12
CA THR A 85 1.23 12.35 8.03
C THR A 85 -0.05 12.53 7.24
N ALA A 86 -1.16 12.18 7.86
CA ALA A 86 -2.46 12.28 7.20
C ALA A 86 -2.79 13.73 6.90
N VAL A 87 -3.36 13.97 5.74
CA VAL A 87 -3.72 15.33 5.33
C VAL A 87 -5.13 15.63 5.83
N ASP A 88 -5.27 16.72 6.57
CA ASP A 88 -6.57 17.11 7.09
C ASP A 88 -7.56 17.38 5.99
N GLY A 89 -8.74 16.83 6.12
CA GLY A 89 -9.81 17.07 5.15
C GLY A 89 -9.69 16.28 3.87
N LYS A 90 -8.67 15.43 3.74
CA LYS A 90 -8.50 14.62 2.55
C LYS A 90 -8.28 13.16 2.95
N PRO A 91 -9.34 12.41 3.19
CA PRO A 91 -9.21 11.02 3.59
C PRO A 91 -8.41 10.23 2.56
N GLY A 92 -7.55 9.39 3.04
CA GLY A 92 -6.73 8.57 2.17
C GLY A 92 -5.46 9.23 1.65
N CYS A 93 -5.23 10.47 2.03
CA CYS A 93 -4.04 11.19 1.60
C CYS A 93 -3.04 11.37 2.72
N TRP A 94 -1.78 11.18 2.40
CA TRP A 94 -0.68 11.34 3.35
C TRP A 94 0.40 12.18 2.68
N ALA A 95 1.01 13.04 3.43
CA ALA A 95 1.98 13.97 2.88
C ALA A 95 3.17 14.18 3.77
N ARG A 96 4.29 14.56 3.16
CA ARG A 96 5.49 14.93 3.86
C ARG A 96 5.78 16.35 3.45
N GLU A 97 5.32 17.28 4.24
CA GLU A 97 5.45 18.71 3.96
C GLU A 97 4.96 19.00 2.53
N ASP A 98 5.66 19.79 1.78
CA ASP A 98 5.27 20.07 0.41
C ASP A 98 6.07 19.26 -0.59
N GLU A 99 6.84 18.31 -0.11
CA GLU A 99 7.73 17.54 -0.97
C GLU A 99 7.07 16.35 -1.62
N PHE A 100 6.19 15.68 -0.92
CA PHE A 100 5.63 14.44 -1.41
C PHE A 100 4.24 14.23 -0.83
N GLN A 101 3.34 13.71 -1.64
CA GLN A 101 2.01 13.37 -1.18
C GLN A 101 1.51 12.18 -1.99
N PHE A 102 0.78 11.29 -1.35
CA PHE A 102 0.07 10.26 -2.08
C PHE A 102 -1.33 10.14 -1.54
N CYS A 103 -2.25 9.74 -2.38
CA CYS A 103 -3.63 9.52 -2.00
C CYS A 103 -4.11 8.19 -2.55
N VAL A 104 -4.88 7.47 -1.78
CA VAL A 104 -5.44 6.21 -2.21
C VAL A 104 -6.93 6.23 -1.89
N LEU A 105 -7.76 6.07 -2.92
CA LEU A 105 -9.20 5.99 -2.76
C LEU A 105 -9.63 4.62 -3.24
N ILE A 106 -10.03 3.77 -2.33
CA ILE A 106 -10.42 2.41 -2.65
C ILE A 106 -11.88 2.40 -3.04
N GLU A 107 -12.19 1.73 -4.14
CA GLU A 107 -13.56 1.63 -4.61
C GLU A 107 -14.33 0.67 -3.73
N GLN A 108 -15.56 1.01 -3.47
CA GLN A 108 -16.40 0.21 -2.57
C GLN A 108 -17.37 -0.67 -3.33
#